data_1f31b947965038d60bfe876c78601909
#
_entry.id   1f31b947965038d60bfe876c78601909
#
_cell.length_a   1.000
_cell.length_b   1.000
_cell.length_c   1.000
_cell.angle_alpha   90.00
_cell.angle_beta   90.00
_cell.angle_gamma   90.00
#
_symmetry.space_group_name_H-M   'P 1'
#
loop_
_entity.id
_entity.type
_entity.pdbx_description
1 polymer ?
#
loop_
_entity_poly.entity_id
_entity_poly.type
_entity_poly.pdbx_seq_one_letter_code
_entity_poly.pdbx_strand_id
1 'polypeptide(L)'
;MSSMKETKEGVNLKKRLRLKNTGSIFVIAGLLTILVIASYTYILQSSYTKTTLETEITRDTASADAVHKLVNGKIGKEDFDQIKDRSDEKEQLYKNISSYFNEIRTLNSTRYIYTATKNEEGKLVYVVDGLNPDADDVRHPGDYIEEEMVPYIDRALSGENVYSHDIIDTTWGPIFTACYPISANHDGTGEIIGAFCIEMDMQSAYGMVEDCLLYTSDAADD
;
A
#
# COMPACT_ATOMS: atom_id res chain seq x y z
N MET A 1 -40.13 -24.88 -70.59
CA MET A 1 -40.50 -24.73 -69.15
C MET A 1 -39.34 -25.07 -68.18
N SER A 2 -38.27 -25.68 -68.57
CA SER A 2 -37.12 -26.04 -67.75
C SER A 2 -36.23 -24.85 -67.40
N SER A 3 -35.90 -23.98 -68.35
CA SER A 3 -34.96 -22.82 -68.17
C SER A 3 -35.40 -21.75 -67.16
N MET A 4 -36.70 -21.61 -66.94
CA MET A 4 -37.26 -20.60 -66.00
C MET A 4 -37.26 -21.08 -64.54
N LYS A 5 -37.16 -22.39 -64.27
CA LYS A 5 -37.02 -22.92 -62.91
C LYS A 5 -35.58 -22.80 -62.40
N GLU A 6 -34.58 -23.05 -63.26
CA GLU A 6 -33.14 -22.95 -62.87
C GLU A 6 -32.75 -21.53 -62.51
N THR A 7 -33.29 -20.52 -63.21
CA THR A 7 -33.04 -19.11 -62.89
C THR A 7 -33.67 -18.67 -61.56
N LYS A 8 -34.82 -19.19 -61.18
CA LYS A 8 -35.48 -18.89 -59.91
C LYS A 8 -34.78 -19.54 -58.69
N GLU A 9 -34.30 -20.77 -58.87
CA GLU A 9 -33.48 -21.46 -57.80
C GLU A 9 -32.15 -20.77 -57.59
N GLY A 10 -31.43 -20.37 -58.65
CA GLY A 10 -30.17 -19.65 -58.56
C GLY A 10 -30.31 -18.25 -57.88
N VAL A 11 -31.39 -17.56 -58.14
CA VAL A 11 -31.69 -16.25 -57.49
C VAL A 11 -32.04 -16.44 -56.02
N ASN A 12 -32.79 -17.49 -55.67
CA ASN A 12 -33.13 -17.81 -54.28
C ASN A 12 -31.88 -18.28 -53.47
N LEU A 13 -30.99 -19.04 -54.07
CA LEU A 13 -29.74 -19.47 -53.43
C LEU A 13 -28.82 -18.30 -53.18
N LYS A 14 -28.63 -17.39 -54.12
CA LYS A 14 -27.87 -16.14 -53.96
C LYS A 14 -28.47 -15.24 -52.89
N LYS A 15 -29.79 -15.14 -52.81
CA LYS A 15 -30.47 -14.34 -51.77
C LYS A 15 -30.33 -14.95 -50.39
N ARG A 16 -30.39 -16.29 -50.23
CA ARG A 16 -30.13 -17.01 -48.97
C ARG A 16 -28.69 -16.89 -48.51
N LEU A 17 -27.71 -17.03 -49.43
CA LEU A 17 -26.29 -16.84 -49.14
C LEU A 17 -25.98 -15.39 -48.73
N ARG A 18 -26.60 -14.39 -49.37
CA ARG A 18 -26.44 -12.96 -49.03
C ARG A 18 -27.02 -12.63 -47.67
N LEU A 19 -28.19 -13.18 -47.33
CA LEU A 19 -28.81 -13.03 -45.99
C LEU A 19 -28.00 -13.70 -44.89
N LYS A 20 -27.42 -14.86 -45.15
CA LYS A 20 -26.57 -15.58 -44.19
C LYS A 20 -25.25 -14.85 -43.94
N ASN A 21 -24.63 -14.28 -44.97
CA ASN A 21 -23.43 -13.45 -44.83
C ASN A 21 -23.73 -12.14 -44.12
N THR A 22 -24.85 -11.49 -44.35
CA THR A 22 -25.23 -10.23 -43.69
C THR A 22 -25.47 -10.46 -42.21
N GLY A 23 -26.15 -11.57 -41.81
CA GLY A 23 -26.31 -11.92 -40.39
C GLY A 23 -24.99 -12.21 -39.70
N SER A 24 -24.07 -12.92 -40.36
CA SER A 24 -22.74 -13.19 -39.83
C SER A 24 -21.92 -11.91 -39.63
N ILE A 25 -22.03 -10.95 -40.54
CA ILE A 25 -21.34 -9.63 -40.42
C ILE A 25 -21.86 -8.85 -39.19
N PHE A 26 -23.17 -8.83 -38.94
CA PHE A 26 -23.73 -8.19 -37.75
C PHE A 26 -23.30 -8.86 -36.45
N VAL A 27 -23.22 -10.17 -36.41
CA VAL A 27 -22.71 -10.92 -35.23
C VAL A 27 -21.24 -10.58 -34.97
N ILE A 28 -20.39 -10.61 -36.01
CA ILE A 28 -18.97 -10.27 -35.89
C ILE A 28 -18.80 -8.79 -35.43
N ALA A 29 -19.55 -7.87 -36.03
CA ALA A 29 -19.53 -6.47 -35.65
C ALA A 29 -19.96 -6.28 -34.19
N GLY A 30 -21.00 -6.99 -33.74
CA GLY A 30 -21.45 -6.99 -32.35
C GLY A 30 -20.37 -7.49 -31.38
N LEU A 31 -19.74 -8.63 -31.70
CA LEU A 31 -18.63 -9.17 -30.89
C LEU A 31 -17.44 -8.21 -30.81
N LEU A 32 -17.06 -7.60 -31.94
CA LEU A 32 -15.98 -6.59 -31.96
C LEU A 32 -16.33 -5.37 -31.09
N THR A 33 -17.57 -4.91 -31.14
CA THR A 33 -18.03 -3.79 -30.30
C THR A 33 -17.95 -4.15 -28.81
N ILE A 34 -18.37 -5.36 -28.42
CA ILE A 34 -18.27 -5.84 -27.04
C ILE A 34 -16.82 -5.87 -26.60
N LEU A 35 -15.91 -6.42 -27.42
CA LEU A 35 -14.48 -6.46 -27.12
C LEU A 35 -13.88 -5.07 -26.94
N VAL A 36 -14.26 -4.11 -27.78
CA VAL A 36 -13.78 -2.70 -27.66
C VAL A 36 -14.28 -2.08 -26.36
N ILE A 37 -15.56 -2.28 -26.03
CA ILE A 37 -16.14 -1.74 -24.78
C ILE A 37 -15.45 -2.39 -23.57
N ALA A 38 -15.27 -3.70 -23.55
CA ALA A 38 -14.60 -4.41 -22.46
C ALA A 38 -13.14 -3.94 -22.28
N SER A 39 -12.41 -3.80 -23.38
CA SER A 39 -11.03 -3.28 -23.35
C SER A 39 -10.97 -1.84 -22.83
N TYR A 40 -11.90 -0.99 -23.25
CA TYR A 40 -11.97 0.40 -22.81
C TYR A 40 -12.32 0.51 -21.32
N THR A 41 -13.29 -0.27 -20.84
CA THR A 41 -13.66 -0.33 -19.42
C THR A 41 -12.49 -0.80 -18.55
N TYR A 42 -11.78 -1.84 -19.00
CA TYR A 42 -10.58 -2.33 -18.31
C TYR A 42 -9.49 -1.26 -18.19
N ILE A 43 -9.18 -0.55 -19.29
CA ILE A 43 -8.18 0.54 -19.29
C ILE A 43 -8.60 1.66 -18.35
N LEU A 44 -9.86 2.06 -18.36
CA LEU A 44 -10.37 3.13 -17.49
C LEU A 44 -10.28 2.72 -16.02
N GLN A 45 -10.69 1.50 -15.68
CA GLN A 45 -10.65 1.01 -14.31
C GLN A 45 -9.21 0.87 -13.80
N SER A 46 -8.32 0.29 -14.58
CA SER A 46 -6.90 0.19 -14.24
C SER A 46 -6.25 1.57 -14.04
N SER A 47 -6.55 2.52 -14.91
CA SER A 47 -6.05 3.90 -14.79
C SER A 47 -6.59 4.60 -13.55
N TYR A 48 -7.88 4.42 -13.24
CA TYR A 48 -8.52 5.00 -12.05
C TYR A 48 -7.90 4.46 -10.77
N THR A 49 -7.76 3.12 -10.65
CA THR A 49 -7.15 2.47 -9.49
C THR A 49 -5.72 2.95 -9.26
N LYS A 50 -4.90 3.00 -10.33
CA LYS A 50 -3.54 3.50 -10.24
C LYS A 50 -3.47 4.95 -9.79
N THR A 51 -4.28 5.84 -10.38
CA THR A 51 -4.29 7.26 -10.01
C THR A 51 -4.77 7.47 -8.57
N THR A 52 -5.75 6.69 -8.12
CA THR A 52 -6.23 6.75 -6.73
C THR A 52 -5.15 6.31 -5.76
N LEU A 53 -4.47 5.19 -6.03
CA LEU A 53 -3.36 4.71 -5.21
C LEU A 53 -2.22 5.74 -5.13
N GLU A 54 -1.78 6.29 -6.26
CA GLU A 54 -0.74 7.33 -6.31
C GLU A 54 -1.16 8.59 -5.52
N THR A 55 -2.43 8.94 -5.54
CA THR A 55 -2.97 10.09 -4.79
C THR A 55 -2.94 9.82 -3.29
N GLU A 56 -3.37 8.63 -2.86
CA GLU A 56 -3.33 8.22 -1.45
C GLU A 56 -1.89 8.17 -0.93
N ILE A 57 -0.96 7.53 -1.64
CA ILE A 57 0.47 7.49 -1.28
C ILE A 57 1.05 8.91 -1.17
N THR A 58 0.71 9.81 -2.11
CA THR A 58 1.17 11.20 -2.06
C THR A 58 0.63 11.94 -0.84
N ARG A 59 -0.64 11.74 -0.51
CA ARG A 59 -1.28 12.32 0.68
C ARG A 59 -0.63 11.79 1.96
N ASP A 60 -0.44 10.48 2.03
CA ASP A 60 0.11 9.81 3.21
C ASP A 60 1.59 10.15 3.41
N THR A 61 2.36 10.30 2.33
CA THR A 61 3.72 10.85 2.37
C THR A 61 3.74 12.25 3.00
N ALA A 62 2.87 13.15 2.53
CA ALA A 62 2.81 14.51 3.08
C ALA A 62 2.35 14.53 4.56
N SER A 63 1.44 13.63 4.94
CA SER A 63 0.99 13.45 6.32
C SER A 63 2.12 12.91 7.20
N ALA A 64 2.85 11.88 6.74
CA ALA A 64 3.99 11.33 7.46
C ALA A 64 5.11 12.37 7.67
N ASP A 65 5.42 13.18 6.64
CA ASP A 65 6.38 14.29 6.76
C ASP A 65 5.93 15.34 7.79
N ALA A 66 4.64 15.63 7.88
CA ALA A 66 4.11 16.55 8.87
C ALA A 66 4.23 15.97 10.29
N VAL A 67 3.91 14.69 10.48
CA VAL A 67 4.07 13.97 11.75
C VAL A 67 5.55 13.91 12.15
N HIS A 68 6.44 13.55 11.21
CA HIS A 68 7.88 13.51 11.48
C HIS A 68 8.41 14.86 11.99
N LYS A 69 7.97 15.99 11.43
CA LYS A 69 8.36 17.33 11.91
C LYS A 69 7.98 17.60 13.36
N LEU A 70 6.93 16.97 13.88
CA LEU A 70 6.53 17.12 15.29
C LEU A 70 7.44 16.34 16.23
N VAL A 71 7.97 15.19 15.77
CA VAL A 71 8.78 14.28 16.60
C VAL A 71 10.28 14.42 16.38
N ASN A 72 10.69 15.02 15.27
CA ASN A 72 12.11 15.21 14.96
C ASN A 72 12.82 16.01 16.07
N GLY A 73 13.96 15.49 16.55
CA GLY A 73 14.72 16.06 17.64
C GLY A 73 14.11 15.85 19.04
N LYS A 74 13.05 15.04 19.19
CA LYS A 74 12.48 14.68 20.50
C LYS A 74 13.15 13.49 21.15
N ILE A 75 13.80 12.66 20.36
CA ILE A 75 14.51 11.46 20.78
C ILE A 75 15.95 11.57 20.29
N GLY A 76 16.89 11.22 21.15
CA GLY A 76 18.32 11.19 20.86
C GLY A 76 18.99 9.92 21.39
N LYS A 77 20.32 9.91 21.31
CA LYS A 77 21.12 8.73 21.72
C LYS A 77 20.90 8.33 23.17
N GLU A 78 20.81 9.30 24.08
CA GLU A 78 20.61 9.07 25.50
C GLU A 78 19.30 8.36 25.82
N ASP A 79 18.26 8.55 25.00
CA ASP A 79 16.97 7.86 25.15
C ASP A 79 17.08 6.42 24.67
N PHE A 80 17.72 6.17 23.52
CA PHE A 80 17.97 4.82 23.01
C PHE A 80 18.91 3.99 23.91
N ASP A 81 19.86 4.64 24.57
CA ASP A 81 20.77 3.97 25.51
C ASP A 81 20.06 3.50 26.78
N GLN A 82 18.93 4.11 27.14
CA GLN A 82 18.15 3.81 28.35
C GLN A 82 16.97 2.85 28.10
N ILE A 83 16.52 2.71 26.83
CA ILE A 83 15.37 1.85 26.47
C ILE A 83 15.86 0.71 25.59
N LYS A 84 16.02 -0.50 26.16
CA LYS A 84 16.60 -1.66 25.49
C LYS A 84 15.74 -2.91 25.52
N ASP A 85 15.00 -3.10 26.59
CA ASP A 85 14.18 -4.27 26.80
C ASP A 85 12.84 -3.93 27.49
N ARG A 86 11.97 -4.93 27.57
CA ARG A 86 10.63 -4.81 28.14
C ARG A 86 10.59 -4.30 29.59
N SER A 87 11.67 -4.44 30.35
CA SER A 87 11.70 -3.93 31.74
C SER A 87 11.71 -2.40 31.79
N ASP A 88 12.24 -1.75 30.76
CA ASP A 88 12.37 -0.30 30.66
C ASP A 88 11.03 0.40 30.38
N GLU A 89 9.98 -0.32 29.95
CA GLU A 89 8.62 0.22 29.81
C GLU A 89 8.05 0.83 31.10
N LYS A 90 8.52 0.39 32.24
CA LYS A 90 8.11 0.90 33.56
C LYS A 90 8.70 2.26 33.87
N GLU A 91 9.79 2.60 33.20
CA GLU A 91 10.48 3.86 33.40
C GLU A 91 9.68 5.04 32.88
N GLN A 92 9.85 6.20 33.53
CA GLN A 92 9.10 7.41 33.19
C GLN A 92 9.48 7.92 31.79
N LEU A 93 10.73 7.71 31.37
CA LEU A 93 11.21 8.08 30.05
C LEU A 93 10.40 7.40 28.96
N TYR A 94 10.32 6.06 28.97
CA TYR A 94 9.53 5.31 28.01
C TYR A 94 8.07 5.79 27.96
N LYS A 95 7.43 5.88 29.11
CA LYS A 95 6.02 6.31 29.23
C LYS A 95 5.79 7.70 28.64
N ASN A 96 6.70 8.63 28.85
CA ASN A 96 6.60 9.98 28.31
C ASN A 96 6.67 9.97 26.78
N ILE A 97 7.61 9.22 26.20
CA ILE A 97 7.80 9.13 24.74
C ILE A 97 6.63 8.39 24.11
N SER A 98 6.25 7.22 24.65
CA SER A 98 5.13 6.41 24.14
C SER A 98 3.82 7.20 24.20
N SER A 99 3.52 7.89 25.31
CA SER A 99 2.33 8.74 25.43
C SER A 99 2.32 9.88 24.42
N TYR A 100 3.46 10.51 24.18
CA TYR A 100 3.61 11.58 23.20
C TYR A 100 3.36 11.05 21.78
N PHE A 101 3.90 9.88 21.44
CA PHE A 101 3.64 9.24 20.15
C PHE A 101 2.17 8.86 19.98
N ASN A 102 1.54 8.33 21.03
CA ASN A 102 0.12 8.00 21.01
C ASN A 102 -0.77 9.24 20.79
N GLU A 103 -0.44 10.35 21.43
CA GLU A 103 -1.15 11.61 21.21
C GLU A 103 -1.03 12.06 19.74
N ILE A 104 0.19 12.13 19.21
CA ILE A 104 0.42 12.53 17.81
C ILE A 104 -0.28 11.56 16.85
N ARG A 105 -0.18 10.25 17.06
CA ARG A 105 -0.83 9.22 16.27
C ARG A 105 -2.34 9.44 16.20
N THR A 106 -2.96 9.68 17.35
CA THR A 106 -4.41 9.86 17.45
C THR A 106 -4.87 11.15 16.77
N LEU A 107 -4.13 12.25 16.95
CA LEU A 107 -4.46 13.54 16.35
C LEU A 107 -4.34 13.54 14.81
N ASN A 108 -3.45 12.72 14.25
CA ASN A 108 -3.17 12.68 12.81
C ASN A 108 -3.79 11.48 12.10
N SER A 109 -4.62 10.69 12.77
CA SER A 109 -5.23 9.46 12.22
C SER A 109 -4.19 8.47 11.66
N THR A 110 -2.99 8.48 12.24
CA THR A 110 -1.92 7.56 11.90
C THR A 110 -2.18 6.21 12.57
N ARG A 111 -1.93 5.09 11.88
CA ARG A 111 -2.18 3.76 12.43
C ARG A 111 -1.13 3.39 13.47
N TYR A 112 0.15 3.46 13.09
CA TYR A 112 1.28 3.15 13.96
C TYR A 112 2.34 4.24 13.91
N ILE A 113 2.94 4.52 15.06
CA ILE A 113 4.14 5.35 15.22
C ILE A 113 5.06 4.62 16.17
N TYR A 114 6.27 4.33 15.72
CA TYR A 114 7.26 3.66 16.56
C TYR A 114 8.68 4.04 16.18
N THR A 115 9.63 3.63 17.02
CA THR A 115 11.06 3.73 16.72
C THR A 115 11.71 2.35 16.72
N ALA A 116 12.73 2.20 15.89
CA ALA A 116 13.48 0.97 15.72
C ALA A 116 14.98 1.23 15.68
N THR A 117 15.76 0.25 16.10
CA THR A 117 17.23 0.26 16.03
C THR A 117 17.78 -1.15 15.82
N LYS A 118 19.10 -1.30 15.66
CA LYS A 118 19.76 -2.59 15.67
C LYS A 118 20.22 -2.94 17.10
N ASN A 119 19.91 -4.15 17.53
CA ASN A 119 20.44 -4.69 18.78
C ASN A 119 21.91 -5.12 18.62
N GLU A 120 22.51 -5.64 19.69
CA GLU A 120 23.91 -6.10 19.69
C GLU A 120 24.20 -7.25 18.69
N GLU A 121 23.17 -8.00 18.30
CA GLU A 121 23.25 -9.05 17.28
C GLU A 121 23.09 -8.52 15.85
N GLY A 122 22.84 -7.21 15.69
CA GLY A 122 22.59 -6.55 14.40
C GLY A 122 21.17 -6.75 13.86
N LYS A 123 20.25 -7.28 14.66
CA LYS A 123 18.84 -7.45 14.29
C LYS A 123 18.04 -6.20 14.64
N LEU A 124 17.06 -5.89 13.77
CA LEU A 124 16.15 -4.77 14.00
C LEU A 124 15.16 -5.10 15.11
N VAL A 125 15.02 -4.17 16.05
CA VAL A 125 14.15 -4.29 17.21
C VAL A 125 13.38 -2.99 17.43
N TYR A 126 12.20 -3.10 18.02
CA TYR A 126 11.43 -1.96 18.51
C TYR A 126 12.14 -1.32 19.71
N VAL A 127 12.03 0.01 19.81
CA VAL A 127 12.52 0.78 20.99
C VAL A 127 11.35 1.39 21.72
N VAL A 128 10.54 2.22 21.05
CA VAL A 128 9.32 2.80 21.64
C VAL A 128 8.18 2.62 20.64
N ASP A 129 7.04 2.14 21.15
CA ASP A 129 5.78 2.07 20.41
C ASP A 129 4.81 3.16 20.94
N GLY A 130 4.10 3.79 20.02
CA GLY A 130 3.08 4.80 20.29
C GLY A 130 1.67 4.26 20.41
N LEU A 131 1.48 2.94 20.48
CA LEU A 131 0.19 2.36 20.77
C LEU A 131 -0.19 2.49 22.25
N ASN A 132 -1.49 2.35 22.54
CA ASN A 132 -1.93 2.19 23.92
C ASN A 132 -1.33 0.88 24.47
N PRO A 133 -0.75 0.87 25.68
CA PRO A 133 -0.18 -0.33 26.29
C PRO A 133 -1.13 -1.53 26.39
N ASP A 134 -2.44 -1.29 26.38
CA ASP A 134 -3.48 -2.33 26.42
C ASP A 134 -3.93 -2.80 25.02
N ALA A 135 -3.32 -2.32 23.95
CA ALA A 135 -3.64 -2.74 22.58
C ALA A 135 -3.08 -4.14 22.29
N ASP A 136 -3.86 -4.93 21.54
CA ASP A 136 -3.47 -6.32 21.21
C ASP A 136 -2.23 -6.42 20.31
N ASP A 137 -1.95 -5.35 19.56
CA ASP A 137 -0.88 -5.26 18.57
C ASP A 137 0.32 -4.40 19.04
N VAL A 138 0.33 -3.97 20.32
CA VAL A 138 1.47 -3.22 20.90
C VAL A 138 2.78 -4.01 20.85
N ARG A 139 3.85 -3.34 20.49
CA ARG A 139 5.21 -3.88 20.51
C ARG A 139 6.01 -3.35 21.69
N HIS A 140 6.86 -4.21 22.19
CA HIS A 140 7.68 -3.92 23.38
C HIS A 140 9.13 -3.66 22.99
N PRO A 141 9.89 -2.88 23.77
CA PRO A 141 11.32 -2.71 23.57
C PRO A 141 12.02 -4.06 23.48
N GLY A 142 12.80 -4.25 22.42
CA GLY A 142 13.51 -5.50 22.15
C GLY A 142 12.76 -6.54 21.33
N ASP A 143 11.45 -6.36 21.07
CA ASP A 143 10.71 -7.20 20.13
C ASP A 143 11.29 -7.03 18.71
N TYR A 144 11.32 -8.12 17.93
CA TYR A 144 11.85 -8.07 16.58
C TYR A 144 10.88 -7.36 15.62
N ILE A 145 11.44 -6.57 14.70
CA ILE A 145 10.71 -5.97 13.59
C ILE A 145 10.26 -7.05 12.61
N GLU A 146 9.08 -6.91 12.06
CA GLU A 146 8.51 -7.77 11.03
C GLU A 146 9.35 -7.73 9.75
N GLU A 147 9.48 -8.88 9.07
CA GLU A 147 10.38 -9.05 7.92
C GLU A 147 10.06 -8.08 6.77
N GLU A 148 8.79 -7.78 6.53
CA GLU A 148 8.34 -6.86 5.50
C GLU A 148 8.78 -5.40 5.75
N MET A 149 9.04 -5.03 7.01
CA MET A 149 9.46 -3.68 7.38
C MET A 149 10.99 -3.49 7.34
N VAL A 150 11.75 -4.59 7.43
CA VAL A 150 13.22 -4.57 7.47
C VAL A 150 13.85 -3.75 6.35
N PRO A 151 13.47 -3.87 5.07
CA PRO A 151 14.10 -3.11 3.98
C PRO A 151 13.94 -1.59 4.10
N TYR A 152 12.82 -1.13 4.65
CA TYR A 152 12.54 0.31 4.83
C TYR A 152 13.35 0.88 5.99
N ILE A 153 13.41 0.17 7.10
CA ILE A 153 14.14 0.58 8.30
C ILE A 153 15.65 0.55 8.04
N ASP A 154 16.19 -0.47 7.39
CA ASP A 154 17.63 -0.54 7.05
C ASP A 154 18.07 0.63 6.17
N ARG A 155 17.24 1.07 5.23
CA ARG A 155 17.52 2.27 4.44
C ARG A 155 17.46 3.55 5.27
N ALA A 156 16.49 3.65 6.18
CA ALA A 156 16.44 4.80 7.08
C ALA A 156 17.67 4.86 7.99
N LEU A 157 18.17 3.71 8.48
CA LEU A 157 19.41 3.62 9.24
C LEU A 157 20.66 4.00 8.41
N SER A 158 20.57 4.00 7.08
CA SER A 158 21.63 4.53 6.21
C SER A 158 21.55 6.05 5.98
N GLY A 159 20.55 6.73 6.58
CA GLY A 159 20.37 8.17 6.52
C GLY A 159 19.36 8.65 5.47
N GLU A 160 18.58 7.76 4.87
CA GLU A 160 17.56 8.11 3.89
C GLU A 160 16.19 8.32 4.54
N ASN A 161 15.40 9.30 4.06
CA ASN A 161 13.96 9.29 4.27
C ASN A 161 13.36 8.28 3.29
N VAL A 162 12.64 7.31 3.79
CA VAL A 162 12.15 6.16 3.02
C VAL A 162 10.63 6.15 3.04
N TYR A 163 10.02 5.93 1.87
CA TYR A 163 8.57 5.82 1.71
C TYR A 163 8.25 4.56 0.91
N SER A 164 7.18 3.87 1.27
CA SER A 164 6.66 2.81 0.40
C SER A 164 6.03 3.42 -0.84
N HIS A 165 6.29 2.82 -2.00
CA HIS A 165 5.69 3.22 -3.28
C HIS A 165 4.45 2.42 -3.61
N ASP A 166 4.25 1.31 -2.89
CA ASP A 166 3.12 0.41 -3.01
C ASP A 166 2.53 0.14 -1.62
N ILE A 167 1.35 -0.44 -1.60
CA ILE A 167 0.73 -0.95 -0.38
C ILE A 167 1.55 -2.14 0.12
N ILE A 168 1.92 -2.11 1.39
CA ILE A 168 2.56 -3.24 2.06
C ILE A 168 1.46 -4.04 2.75
N ASP A 169 1.31 -5.31 2.37
CA ASP A 169 0.39 -6.22 3.04
C ASP A 169 1.09 -6.84 4.25
N THR A 170 0.55 -6.57 5.44
CA THR A 170 1.09 -7.04 6.70
C THR A 170 0.08 -7.94 7.41
N THR A 171 0.51 -8.68 8.43
CA THR A 171 -0.40 -9.46 9.30
C THR A 171 -1.45 -8.59 9.98
N TRP A 172 -1.22 -7.29 10.07
CA TRP A 172 -2.10 -6.29 10.69
C TRP A 172 -2.99 -5.55 9.67
N GLY A 173 -2.87 -5.91 8.38
CA GLY A 173 -3.57 -5.33 7.24
C GLY A 173 -2.67 -4.49 6.36
N PRO A 174 -3.23 -3.95 5.26
CA PRO A 174 -2.49 -3.17 4.29
C PRO A 174 -2.11 -1.78 4.83
N ILE A 175 -0.86 -1.40 4.65
CA ILE A 175 -0.31 -0.12 5.12
C ILE A 175 0.51 0.59 4.05
N PHE A 176 0.61 1.91 4.20
CA PHE A 176 1.72 2.73 3.70
C PHE A 176 2.71 2.94 4.84
N THR A 177 4.01 2.90 4.58
CA THR A 177 5.04 3.20 5.58
C THR A 177 5.97 4.32 5.13
N ALA A 178 6.37 5.14 6.10
CA ALA A 178 7.45 6.12 5.98
C ALA A 178 8.43 5.94 7.15
N CYS A 179 9.72 5.81 6.85
CA CYS A 179 10.76 5.67 7.84
C CYS A 179 11.79 6.80 7.70
N TYR A 180 12.15 7.42 8.81
CA TYR A 180 13.06 8.57 8.88
C TYR A 180 14.24 8.26 9.80
N PRO A 181 15.47 8.67 9.45
CA PRO A 181 16.63 8.48 10.31
C PRO A 181 16.51 9.30 11.60
N ILE A 182 16.91 8.70 12.71
CA ILE A 182 17.09 9.39 14.00
C ILE A 182 18.60 9.59 14.23
N SER A 183 19.01 10.84 14.35
CA SER A 183 20.39 11.21 14.65
C SER A 183 20.68 11.19 16.14
N ALA A 184 21.94 10.94 16.50
CA ALA A 184 22.37 10.88 17.90
C ALA A 184 22.06 12.16 18.69
N ASN A 185 22.17 13.31 18.04
CA ASN A 185 21.89 14.60 18.68
C ASN A 185 20.48 15.09 18.33
N HIS A 186 19.80 15.71 19.27
CA HIS A 186 18.47 16.28 19.10
C HIS A 186 18.38 17.39 18.01
N ASP A 187 19.51 17.93 17.58
CA ASP A 187 19.59 18.93 16.50
C ASP A 187 19.67 18.31 15.09
N GLY A 188 19.59 16.98 14.99
CA GLY A 188 19.66 16.24 13.73
C GLY A 188 21.08 15.97 13.25
N THR A 189 22.10 16.23 14.07
CA THR A 189 23.50 15.93 13.77
C THR A 189 23.99 14.65 14.45
N GLY A 190 25.17 14.19 14.06
CA GLY A 190 25.78 12.97 14.62
C GLY A 190 25.50 11.73 13.79
N GLU A 191 25.86 10.58 14.35
CA GLU A 191 25.59 9.26 13.73
C GLU A 191 24.09 8.95 13.72
N ILE A 192 23.65 8.13 12.77
CA ILE A 192 22.29 7.60 12.77
C ILE A 192 22.21 6.44 13.77
N ILE A 193 21.32 6.56 14.74
CA ILE A 193 21.17 5.61 15.86
C ILE A 193 19.90 4.76 15.76
N GLY A 194 18.92 5.18 14.96
CA GLY A 194 17.65 4.51 14.83
C GLY A 194 16.84 5.05 13.68
N ALA A 195 15.64 4.53 13.55
CA ALA A 195 14.63 4.97 12.61
C ALA A 195 13.33 5.30 13.35
N PHE A 196 12.65 6.35 12.91
CA PHE A 196 11.30 6.70 13.28
C PHE A 196 10.36 6.27 12.17
N CYS A 197 9.40 5.40 12.47
CA CYS A 197 8.49 4.80 11.50
C CYS A 197 7.07 5.28 11.74
N ILE A 198 6.38 5.60 10.65
CA ILE A 198 5.00 6.06 10.60
C ILE A 198 4.26 5.19 9.61
N GLU A 199 3.15 4.58 10.03
CA GLU A 199 2.35 3.73 9.17
C GLU A 199 0.92 4.24 9.10
N MET A 200 0.40 4.34 7.87
CA MET A 200 -0.98 4.75 7.57
C MET A 200 -1.80 3.56 7.10
N ASP A 201 -3.07 3.53 7.47
CA ASP A 201 -4.01 2.50 7.02
C ASP A 201 -4.33 2.67 5.53
N MET A 202 -4.15 1.61 4.76
CA MET A 202 -4.43 1.57 3.32
C MET A 202 -5.61 0.65 2.96
N GLN A 203 -6.42 0.23 3.93
CA GLN A 203 -7.51 -0.72 3.70
C GLN A 203 -8.48 -0.27 2.60
N SER A 204 -8.81 1.02 2.54
CA SER A 204 -9.72 1.55 1.53
C SER A 204 -9.11 1.53 0.12
N ALA A 205 -7.82 1.83 -0.01
CA ALA A 205 -7.12 1.77 -1.28
C ALA A 205 -6.87 0.32 -1.72
N TYR A 206 -6.55 -0.55 -0.78
CA TYR A 206 -6.34 -1.98 -1.00
C TYR A 206 -7.60 -2.66 -1.55
N GLY A 207 -8.77 -2.41 -0.96
CA GLY A 207 -10.04 -2.94 -1.44
C GLY A 207 -10.36 -2.55 -2.89
N MET A 208 -10.04 -1.31 -3.30
CA MET A 208 -10.20 -0.89 -4.70
C MET A 208 -9.28 -1.62 -5.67
N VAL A 209 -8.06 -1.95 -5.25
CA VAL A 209 -7.10 -2.74 -6.05
C VAL A 209 -7.57 -4.18 -6.17
N GLU A 210 -8.01 -4.79 -5.07
CA GLU A 210 -8.47 -6.18 -5.01
C GLU A 210 -9.74 -6.40 -5.85
N ASP A 211 -10.74 -5.52 -5.73
CA ASP A 211 -11.95 -5.55 -6.56
C ASP A 211 -11.64 -5.46 -8.04
N CYS A 212 -10.63 -4.67 -8.43
CA CYS A 212 -10.18 -4.57 -9.82
C CYS A 212 -9.59 -5.89 -10.34
N LEU A 213 -8.86 -6.62 -9.49
CA LEU A 213 -8.26 -7.92 -9.85
C LEU A 213 -9.30 -9.03 -9.94
N LEU A 214 -10.31 -9.07 -9.05
CA LEU A 214 -11.39 -10.06 -9.07
C LEU A 214 -12.25 -9.94 -10.32
N TYR A 215 -12.61 -8.72 -10.73
CA TYR A 215 -13.38 -8.50 -11.98
C TYR A 215 -12.65 -8.98 -13.24
N THR A 216 -11.32 -9.06 -13.21
CA THR A 216 -10.54 -9.55 -14.36
C THR A 216 -10.40 -11.06 -14.37
N SER A 217 -10.45 -11.74 -13.23
CA SER A 217 -10.38 -13.21 -13.16
C SER A 217 -11.70 -13.87 -13.53
N ASP A 218 -12.83 -13.35 -13.04
CA ASP A 218 -14.18 -13.87 -13.38
C ASP A 218 -14.53 -13.68 -14.87
N ALA A 219 -14.02 -12.63 -15.51
CA ALA A 219 -14.20 -12.41 -16.95
C ALA A 219 -13.33 -13.30 -17.83
N ALA A 220 -12.36 -14.02 -17.28
CA ALA A 220 -11.48 -14.93 -18.00
C ALA A 220 -11.93 -16.41 -17.93
N ASP A 221 -12.84 -16.75 -17.02
CA ASP A 221 -13.34 -18.11 -16.78
C ASP A 221 -14.72 -18.40 -17.42
N ASP A 222 -15.37 -17.41 -18.07
CA ASP A 222 -16.59 -17.51 -18.89
C ASP A 222 -16.26 -17.43 -20.42
#